data_2408be4c796f4a138042ea560c314d19
#
_entry.id   2408be4c796f4a138042ea560c314d19
#
_cell.length_a   1.000
_cell.length_b   1.000
_cell.length_c   1.000
_cell.angle_alpha   90.00
_cell.angle_beta   90.00
_cell.angle_gamma   90.00
#
_symmetry.space_group_name_H-M   'P 1'
#
loop_
_entity.id
_entity.type
_entity.pdbx_description
1 polymer ?
#
loop_
_entity_poly.entity_id
_entity_poly.type
_entity_poly.pdbx_seq_one_letter_code
_entity_poly.pdbx_strand_id
1 'polypeptide(L)'
;MLRNKYNYFIYRLANFLYPIEVQKTAYQIQKIGNDYSFCMVPEKSLSEASIVYSFGAGEDIHSDIGLVRSYGCDVAIFDPTPRAVKHFEELRDLTLQGKQYHCESGLTYEVSEAEIKKIRYEELALWKEDSNLKF
;
A
#
# COMPACT_ATOMS: atom_id res chain seq x y z
N MET A 1 -27.13 -2.23 12.07
CA MET A 1 -27.13 -3.67 11.70
C MET A 1 -27.92 -4.01 10.43
N LEU A 2 -28.95 -3.27 10.02
CA LEU A 2 -29.73 -3.47 8.78
C LEU A 2 -29.01 -3.08 7.48
N ARG A 3 -28.15 -2.07 7.51
CA ARG A 3 -27.41 -1.56 6.35
C ARG A 3 -26.45 -2.58 5.71
N ASN A 4 -25.85 -3.45 6.52
CA ASN A 4 -24.95 -4.52 6.05
C ASN A 4 -25.68 -5.67 5.32
N LYS A 5 -26.91 -6.00 5.73
CA LYS A 5 -27.70 -7.08 5.08
C LYS A 5 -28.21 -6.64 3.71
N TYR A 6 -28.56 -5.36 3.56
CA TYR A 6 -29.05 -4.81 2.28
C TYR A 6 -27.93 -4.76 1.23
N ASN A 7 -26.72 -4.29 1.63
CA ASN A 7 -25.56 -4.29 0.75
C ASN A 7 -25.14 -5.70 0.33
N TYR A 8 -25.22 -6.68 1.23
CA TYR A 8 -24.92 -8.08 0.92
C TYR A 8 -25.94 -8.67 -0.07
N PHE A 9 -27.22 -8.33 0.07
CA PHE A 9 -28.26 -8.79 -0.86
C PHE A 9 -28.07 -8.19 -2.25
N ILE A 10 -27.81 -6.89 -2.36
CA ILE A 10 -27.51 -6.22 -3.63
C ILE A 10 -26.25 -6.83 -4.28
N TYR A 11 -25.21 -7.08 -3.52
CA TYR A 11 -24.00 -7.74 -4.00
C TYR A 11 -24.27 -9.14 -4.57
N ARG A 12 -25.08 -9.95 -3.90
CA ARG A 12 -25.47 -11.28 -4.40
C ARG A 12 -26.32 -11.21 -5.66
N LEU A 13 -27.24 -10.26 -5.72
CA LEU A 13 -28.09 -10.05 -6.90
C LEU A 13 -27.26 -9.56 -8.08
N ALA A 14 -26.34 -8.63 -7.86
CA ALA A 14 -25.42 -8.14 -8.89
C ALA A 14 -24.55 -9.28 -9.44
N ASN A 15 -23.98 -10.12 -8.58
CA ASN A 15 -23.16 -11.26 -9.00
C ASN A 15 -23.98 -12.35 -9.71
N PHE A 16 -25.27 -12.47 -9.42
CA PHE A 16 -26.16 -13.39 -10.12
C PHE A 16 -26.51 -12.87 -11.52
N LEU A 17 -26.77 -11.58 -11.66
CA LEU A 17 -27.12 -10.94 -12.94
C LEU A 17 -25.90 -10.70 -13.83
N TYR A 18 -24.75 -10.43 -13.22
CA TYR A 18 -23.47 -10.17 -13.90
C TYR A 18 -22.38 -11.02 -13.23
N PRO A 19 -22.33 -12.34 -13.50
CA PRO A 19 -21.32 -13.21 -12.90
C PRO A 19 -19.94 -12.75 -13.32
N ILE A 20 -19.10 -12.45 -12.31
CA ILE A 20 -17.68 -12.21 -12.54
C ILE A 20 -17.04 -13.57 -12.82
N GLU A 21 -16.56 -13.77 -14.02
CA GLU A 21 -15.80 -14.96 -14.38
C GLU A 21 -14.42 -14.88 -13.74
N VAL A 22 -14.23 -15.60 -12.64
CA VAL A 22 -12.93 -15.70 -11.97
C VAL A 22 -12.11 -16.78 -12.66
N GLN A 23 -11.12 -16.36 -13.43
CA GLN A 23 -10.15 -17.29 -13.99
C GLN A 23 -9.16 -17.73 -12.92
N LYS A 24 -8.97 -19.05 -12.78
CA LYS A 24 -7.92 -19.59 -11.91
C LYS A 24 -6.57 -19.29 -12.53
N THR A 25 -5.73 -18.58 -11.79
CA THR A 25 -4.33 -18.40 -12.19
C THR A 25 -3.47 -19.60 -11.79
N ALA A 26 -2.48 -19.93 -12.62
CA ALA A 26 -1.46 -20.92 -12.30
C ALA A 26 -0.37 -20.37 -11.35
N TYR A 27 -0.36 -19.06 -11.11
CA TYR A 27 0.62 -18.42 -10.24
C TYR A 27 0.25 -18.58 -8.77
N GLN A 28 1.23 -18.88 -7.95
CA GLN A 28 1.11 -18.74 -6.50
C GLN A 28 1.11 -17.26 -6.16
N ILE A 29 0.19 -16.84 -5.30
CA ILE A 29 0.01 -15.44 -4.92
C ILE A 29 0.41 -15.30 -3.45
N GLN A 30 1.29 -14.35 -3.17
CA GLN A 30 1.72 -13.99 -1.84
C GLN A 30 0.99 -12.72 -1.38
N LYS A 31 0.44 -12.73 -0.16
CA LYS A 31 -0.05 -11.53 0.52
C LYS A 31 1.13 -10.84 1.21
N ILE A 32 1.32 -9.55 0.93
CA ILE A 32 2.40 -8.73 1.49
C ILE A 32 1.76 -7.53 2.20
N GLY A 33 2.21 -7.24 3.41
CA GLY A 33 1.65 -6.20 4.27
C GLY A 33 0.92 -6.78 5.48
N ASN A 34 0.10 -5.98 6.14
CA ASN A 34 -0.71 -6.37 7.29
C ASN A 34 -2.15 -6.75 6.89
N ASP A 35 -3.09 -6.77 7.83
CA ASP A 35 -4.49 -7.11 7.54
C ASP A 35 -5.29 -5.94 6.95
N TYR A 36 -4.81 -4.72 7.08
CA TYR A 36 -5.45 -3.51 6.59
C TYR A 36 -4.79 -3.00 5.31
N SER A 37 -3.47 -2.83 5.32
CA SER A 37 -2.67 -2.42 4.16
C SER A 37 -1.90 -3.61 3.62
N PHE A 38 -2.36 -4.17 2.51
CA PHE A 38 -1.72 -5.30 1.85
C PHE A 38 -1.86 -5.25 0.33
N CYS A 39 -0.93 -5.90 -0.34
CA CYS A 39 -1.03 -6.20 -1.76
C CYS A 39 -0.90 -7.70 -2.01
N MET A 40 -1.48 -8.16 -3.12
CA MET A 40 -1.41 -9.54 -3.58
C MET A 40 -0.47 -9.61 -4.78
N VAL A 41 0.67 -10.26 -4.61
CA VAL A 41 1.74 -10.28 -5.61
C VAL A 41 1.99 -11.72 -6.07
N PRO A 42 2.05 -12.00 -7.38
CA PRO A 42 2.48 -13.32 -7.85
C PRO A 42 3.92 -13.59 -7.39
N GLU A 43 4.16 -14.77 -6.85
CA GLU A 43 5.51 -15.16 -6.43
C GLU A 43 6.50 -15.03 -7.59
N LYS A 44 7.70 -14.58 -7.29
CA LYS A 44 8.81 -14.39 -8.24
C LYS A 44 8.54 -13.37 -9.36
N SER A 45 7.50 -12.55 -9.25
CA SER A 45 7.21 -11.49 -10.23
C SER A 45 8.10 -10.25 -10.07
N LEU A 46 8.69 -10.06 -8.89
CA LEU A 46 9.58 -8.95 -8.57
C LEU A 46 10.98 -9.47 -8.19
N SER A 47 11.96 -8.59 -8.30
CA SER A 47 13.36 -8.81 -7.92
C SER A 47 13.99 -7.53 -7.39
N GLU A 48 15.23 -7.59 -6.93
CA GLU A 48 16.00 -6.40 -6.48
C GLU A 48 16.15 -5.31 -7.56
N ALA A 49 16.04 -5.68 -8.84
CA ALA A 49 16.11 -4.74 -9.97
C ALA A 49 14.74 -4.12 -10.31
N SER A 50 13.67 -4.53 -9.61
CA SER A 50 12.32 -4.00 -9.85
C SER A 50 12.12 -2.67 -9.16
N ILE A 51 11.29 -1.81 -9.78
CA ILE A 51 10.76 -0.58 -9.17
C ILE A 51 9.25 -0.73 -9.10
N VAL A 52 8.70 -0.56 -7.91
CA VAL A 52 7.25 -0.57 -7.67
C VAL A 52 6.75 0.85 -7.48
N TYR A 53 5.70 1.21 -8.20
CA TYR A 53 5.00 2.49 -8.03
C TYR A 53 3.74 2.26 -7.21
N SER A 54 3.66 2.93 -6.05
CA SER A 54 2.53 2.87 -5.12
C SER A 54 1.78 4.19 -5.13
N PHE A 55 0.48 4.17 -5.38
CA PHE A 55 -0.34 5.38 -5.47
C PHE A 55 -1.38 5.40 -4.36
N GLY A 56 -1.40 6.48 -3.57
CA GLY A 56 -2.38 6.65 -2.49
C GLY A 56 -2.06 5.81 -1.26
N ALA A 57 -0.86 5.92 -0.73
CA ALA A 57 -0.38 5.13 0.41
C ALA A 57 -1.09 5.47 1.75
N GLY A 58 -1.57 6.71 1.90
CA GLY A 58 -2.18 7.15 3.15
C GLY A 58 -1.24 7.08 4.36
N GLU A 59 -1.79 6.71 5.51
CA GLU A 59 -1.05 6.62 6.78
C GLU A 59 -0.69 5.16 7.14
N ASP A 60 -0.70 4.23 6.17
CA ASP A 60 -0.28 2.84 6.38
C ASP A 60 0.48 2.31 5.16
N ILE A 61 1.80 2.18 5.29
CA ILE A 61 2.71 1.71 4.24
C ILE A 61 3.30 0.32 4.54
N HIS A 62 2.60 -0.51 5.31
CA HIS A 62 3.09 -1.87 5.60
C HIS A 62 3.24 -2.72 4.34
N SER A 63 2.38 -2.55 3.32
CA SER A 63 2.52 -3.22 2.04
C SER A 63 3.81 -2.80 1.32
N ASP A 64 4.13 -1.52 1.34
CA ASP A 64 5.30 -0.94 0.67
C ASP A 64 6.60 -1.42 1.32
N ILE A 65 6.67 -1.38 2.66
CA ILE A 65 7.79 -1.95 3.44
C ILE A 65 7.90 -3.45 3.21
N GLY A 66 6.76 -4.15 3.18
CA GLY A 66 6.70 -5.58 2.91
C GLY A 66 7.25 -5.96 1.53
N LEU A 67 7.01 -5.16 0.51
CA LEU A 67 7.58 -5.33 -0.84
C LEU A 67 9.10 -5.20 -0.83
N VAL A 68 9.62 -4.14 -0.21
CA VAL A 68 11.08 -3.96 -0.03
C VAL A 68 11.68 -5.16 0.69
N ARG A 69 11.08 -5.59 1.80
CA ARG A 69 11.56 -6.72 2.60
C ARG A 69 11.57 -8.04 1.85
N SER A 70 10.50 -8.31 1.10
CA SER A 70 10.30 -9.60 0.43
C SER A 70 11.13 -9.75 -0.83
N TYR A 71 11.33 -8.66 -1.57
CA TYR A 71 11.95 -8.71 -2.89
C TYR A 71 13.24 -7.89 -3.00
N GLY A 72 13.57 -7.06 -2.01
CA GLY A 72 14.71 -6.14 -2.11
C GLY A 72 14.53 -5.05 -3.17
N CYS A 73 13.34 -4.87 -3.72
CA CYS A 73 13.04 -3.90 -4.77
C CYS A 73 13.00 -2.47 -4.23
N ASP A 74 13.08 -1.50 -5.12
CA ASP A 74 12.80 -0.11 -4.79
C ASP A 74 11.29 0.18 -4.90
N VAL A 75 10.77 1.04 -4.01
CA VAL A 75 9.39 1.49 -4.02
C VAL A 75 9.32 3.00 -4.14
N ALA A 76 8.51 3.50 -5.07
CA ALA A 76 8.21 4.92 -5.19
C ALA A 76 6.74 5.16 -4.83
N ILE A 77 6.50 5.83 -3.71
CA ILE A 77 5.17 6.19 -3.21
C ILE A 77 4.79 7.55 -3.76
N PHE A 78 3.55 7.66 -4.25
CA PHE A 78 2.95 8.89 -4.75
C PHE A 78 1.69 9.19 -3.95
N ASP A 79 1.74 10.15 -3.04
CA ASP A 79 0.58 10.61 -2.27
C ASP A 79 0.78 12.07 -1.83
N PRO A 80 -0.04 13.03 -2.33
CA PRO A 80 0.11 14.45 -2.00
C PRO A 80 -0.64 14.85 -0.73
N THR A 81 -1.31 13.93 -0.04
CA THR A 81 -2.10 14.30 1.13
C THR A 81 -1.21 14.66 2.32
N PRO A 82 -1.43 15.82 2.98
CA PRO A 82 -0.55 16.31 4.03
C PRO A 82 -0.34 15.33 5.19
N ARG A 83 -1.36 14.52 5.52
CA ARG A 83 -1.24 13.52 6.58
C ARG A 83 -0.34 12.35 6.18
N ALA A 84 -0.43 11.90 4.94
CA ALA A 84 0.43 10.82 4.43
C ALA A 84 1.89 11.28 4.33
N VAL A 85 2.13 12.49 3.84
CA VAL A 85 3.46 13.12 3.81
C VAL A 85 4.07 13.14 5.20
N LYS A 86 3.36 13.76 6.16
CA LYS A 86 3.81 13.86 7.56
C LYS A 86 4.11 12.48 8.16
N HIS A 87 3.21 11.51 7.95
CA HIS A 87 3.37 10.14 8.44
C HIS A 87 4.67 9.51 7.91
N PHE A 88 4.92 9.61 6.61
CA PHE A 88 6.13 9.04 6.01
C PHE A 88 7.40 9.73 6.49
N GLU A 89 7.41 11.06 6.57
CA GLU A 89 8.56 11.82 7.04
C GLU A 89 8.92 11.48 8.47
N GLU A 90 7.94 11.42 9.39
CA GLU A 90 8.17 11.04 10.79
C GLU A 90 8.69 9.61 10.90
N LEU A 91 8.09 8.65 10.17
CA LEU A 91 8.56 7.28 10.14
C LEU A 91 10.00 7.19 9.65
N ARG A 92 10.31 7.83 8.51
CA ARG A 92 11.66 7.85 7.94
C ARG A 92 12.69 8.43 8.91
N ASP A 93 12.39 9.61 9.45
CA ASP A 93 13.32 10.36 10.29
C ASP A 93 13.61 9.62 11.62
N LEU A 94 12.60 9.01 12.23
CA LEU A 94 12.79 8.18 13.42
C LEU A 94 13.56 6.90 13.12
N THR A 95 13.24 6.23 12.01
CA THR A 95 13.97 5.04 11.57
C THR A 95 15.46 5.32 11.35
N LEU A 96 15.79 6.43 10.67
CA LEU A 96 17.17 6.85 10.44
C LEU A 96 17.93 7.24 11.73
N GLN A 97 17.20 7.58 12.80
CA GLN A 97 17.75 7.82 14.14
C GLN A 97 17.84 6.54 14.98
N GLY A 98 17.48 5.37 14.44
CA GLY A 98 17.40 4.10 15.17
C GLY A 98 16.28 4.05 16.22
N LYS A 99 15.24 4.88 16.06
CA LYS A 99 14.08 4.94 16.95
C LYS A 99 12.90 4.25 16.30
N GLN A 100 12.04 3.67 17.13
CA GLN A 100 10.79 3.07 16.67
C GLN A 100 9.72 4.14 16.47
N TYR A 101 8.98 4.05 15.38
CA TYR A 101 7.82 4.90 15.10
C TYR A 101 6.54 4.26 15.63
N HIS A 102 5.76 5.03 16.38
CA HIS A 102 4.44 4.66 16.87
C HIS A 102 3.42 5.63 16.32
N CYS A 103 2.56 5.15 15.44
CA CYS A 103 1.50 5.96 14.86
C CYS A 103 0.38 6.22 15.89
N GLU A 104 -0.29 7.37 15.77
CA GLU A 104 -1.48 7.70 16.59
C GLU A 104 -2.60 6.67 16.45
N SER A 105 -2.70 5.99 15.31
CA SER A 105 -3.64 4.88 15.08
C SER A 105 -3.30 3.59 15.80
N GLY A 106 -2.17 3.53 16.52
CA GLY A 106 -1.68 2.33 17.19
C GLY A 106 -0.87 1.38 16.29
N LEU A 107 -0.64 1.74 15.03
CA LEU A 107 0.23 0.98 14.13
C LEU A 107 1.69 1.13 14.57
N THR A 108 2.43 0.04 14.52
CA THR A 108 3.85 0.00 14.82
C THR A 108 4.60 -0.57 13.64
N TYR A 109 5.65 0.11 13.21
CA TYR A 109 6.49 -0.32 12.10
C TYR A 109 7.78 -0.96 12.61
N GLU A 110 8.06 -2.15 12.13
CA GLU A 110 9.37 -2.77 12.21
C GLU A 110 10.07 -2.58 10.88
N VAL A 111 10.80 -1.49 10.72
CA VAL A 111 11.51 -1.14 9.49
C VAL A 111 12.96 -0.77 9.81
N SER A 112 13.87 -1.32 9.03
CA SER A 112 15.29 -1.01 9.12
C SER A 112 15.68 0.22 8.30
N GLU A 113 16.83 0.81 8.63
CA GLU A 113 17.42 1.90 7.85
C GLU A 113 17.67 1.50 6.37
N ALA A 114 18.05 0.26 6.12
CA ALA A 114 18.27 -0.25 4.78
C ALA A 114 16.97 -0.37 3.97
N GLU A 115 15.87 -0.77 4.62
CA GLU A 115 14.55 -0.87 3.97
C GLU A 115 13.98 0.51 3.68
N ILE A 116 14.01 1.44 4.64
CA ILE A 116 13.41 2.77 4.43
C ILE A 116 14.16 3.58 3.36
N LYS A 117 15.45 3.37 3.16
CA LYS A 117 16.23 4.00 2.09
C LYS A 117 15.86 3.55 0.69
N LYS A 118 15.18 2.41 0.54
CA LYS A 118 14.63 1.91 -0.72
C LYS A 118 13.26 2.45 -1.05
N ILE A 119 12.66 3.23 -0.14
CA ILE A 119 11.37 3.86 -0.34
C ILE A 119 11.57 5.35 -0.64
N ARG A 120 11.16 5.77 -1.84
CA ARG A 120 11.10 7.18 -2.24
C ARG A 120 9.65 7.65 -2.14
N TYR A 121 9.45 8.86 -1.65
CA TYR A 121 8.14 9.47 -1.51
C TYR A 121 8.04 10.75 -2.34
N GLU A 122 6.96 10.88 -3.10
CA GLU A 122 6.67 12.01 -3.97
C GLU A 122 5.29 12.60 -3.63
N GLU A 123 5.23 13.90 -3.34
CA GLU A 123 4.00 14.63 -3.06
C GLU A 123 3.21 14.91 -4.34
N LEU A 124 2.97 13.87 -5.12
CA LEU A 124 2.29 13.93 -6.42
C LEU A 124 1.11 12.96 -6.44
N ALA A 125 0.06 13.32 -7.17
CA ALA A 125 -1.06 12.44 -7.45
C ALA A 125 -1.05 11.98 -8.91
N LEU A 126 -1.53 10.77 -9.16
CA LEU A 126 -1.84 10.33 -10.50
C LEU A 126 -3.19 10.92 -10.93
N TRP A 127 -3.19 11.72 -11.99
CA TRP A 127 -4.38 12.35 -12.54
C TRP A 127 -4.40 12.29 -14.07
N LYS A 128 -5.55 12.55 -14.67
CA LYS A 128 -5.76 12.48 -16.12
C LYS A 128 -5.05 13.59 -16.91
N GLU A 129 -4.64 14.65 -16.24
CA GLU A 129 -4.01 15.84 -16.82
C GLU A 129 -3.13 16.55 -15.80
N ASP A 130 -2.13 17.30 -16.24
CA ASP A 130 -1.30 18.11 -15.36
C ASP A 130 -2.12 19.25 -14.78
N SER A 131 -2.33 19.25 -13.47
CA SER A 131 -3.09 20.27 -12.77
C SER A 131 -2.67 20.37 -11.29
N ASN A 132 -2.92 21.53 -10.69
CA ASN A 132 -2.76 21.72 -9.25
C ASN A 132 -4.10 21.50 -8.56
N LEU A 133 -4.19 20.48 -7.72
CA LEU A 133 -5.34 20.22 -6.87
C LEU A 133 -5.08 20.76 -5.46
N LYS A 134 -6.13 21.28 -4.82
CA LYS A 134 -6.08 21.65 -3.39
C LYS A 134 -6.73 20.50 -2.59
N PHE A 135 -6.03 20.05 -1.57
CA PHE A 135 -6.49 19.06 -0.60
C PHE A 135 -6.86 19.71 0.72
#